data_6d058f8d96edcaaf9f272521cd77eeb7
#
_entry.id   6d058f8d96edcaaf9f272521cd77eeb7
#
_cell.length_a   1.000
_cell.length_b   1.000
_cell.length_c   1.000
_cell.angle_alpha   90.00
_cell.angle_beta   90.00
_cell.angle_gamma   90.00
#
_symmetry.space_group_name_H-M   'P 1'
#
loop_
_entity.id
_entity.type
_entity.pdbx_description
1 polymer ?
#
loop_
_entity_poly.entity_id
_entity_poly.type
_entity_poly.pdbx_seq_one_letter_code
_entity_poly.pdbx_strand_id
1 'polypeptide(L)'
;MPLRAYIEDKEIVSIDLNDEEWSALKARLKAKKTVLILPCCGQEGFLRTSSKGLKHFVHLKSANPCDWKPESAEHLKAKVAIMEACREQGWDAIPEFSEADWRADVLAVQGGKRIAFEVQWSRQTYEETRLRQERYKASNVRGCWFFRIAPKEMSDYDKTLVADKETPAFKIFKDENSNILALSLIHI
;
A
#
# COMPACT_ATOMS: atom_id res chain seq x y z
N MET A 1 4.08 -8.18 -0.37
CA MET A 1 4.55 -8.26 1.05
C MET A 1 3.63 -7.38 1.88
N PRO A 2 2.63 -7.94 2.59
CA PRO A 2 1.67 -7.14 3.36
C PRO A 2 2.30 -6.47 4.57
N LEU A 3 1.79 -5.25 4.88
CA LEU A 3 2.12 -4.50 6.10
C LEU A 3 1.10 -4.75 7.21
N ARG A 4 -0.07 -5.31 6.87
CA ARG A 4 -1.20 -5.54 7.76
C ARG A 4 -1.47 -7.03 7.96
N ALA A 5 -1.83 -7.41 9.18
CA ALA A 5 -2.22 -8.77 9.54
C ALA A 5 -3.18 -8.76 10.74
N TYR A 6 -3.76 -9.91 11.07
CA TYR A 6 -4.59 -10.13 12.24
C TYR A 6 -3.97 -11.17 13.17
N ILE A 7 -4.05 -10.91 14.47
CA ILE A 7 -3.72 -11.86 15.54
C ILE A 7 -4.87 -11.84 16.53
N GLU A 8 -5.50 -12.99 16.74
CA GLU A 8 -6.64 -13.10 17.65
C GLU A 8 -7.71 -12.02 17.35
N ASP A 9 -8.06 -11.87 16.07
CA ASP A 9 -9.00 -10.86 15.52
C ASP A 9 -8.58 -9.39 15.70
N LYS A 10 -7.40 -9.13 16.29
CA LYS A 10 -6.85 -7.79 16.41
C LYS A 10 -5.98 -7.47 15.21
N GLU A 11 -6.30 -6.35 14.56
CA GLU A 11 -5.48 -5.82 13.47
C GLU A 11 -4.13 -5.34 14.00
N ILE A 12 -3.06 -5.66 13.28
CA ILE A 12 -1.72 -5.16 13.52
C ILE A 12 -1.11 -4.65 12.21
N VAL A 13 -0.34 -3.59 12.30
CA VAL A 13 0.46 -3.04 11.21
C VAL A 13 1.93 -3.19 11.56
N SER A 14 2.71 -3.74 10.66
CA SER A 14 4.10 -4.14 10.94
C SER A 14 5.03 -2.98 11.34
N ILE A 15 4.78 -1.79 10.80
CA ILE A 15 5.57 -0.59 11.10
C ILE A 15 5.23 0.04 12.46
N ASP A 16 4.10 -0.30 13.04
CA ASP A 16 3.67 0.19 14.36
C ASP A 16 4.30 -0.59 15.51
N LEU A 17 4.90 -1.74 15.21
CA LEU A 17 5.59 -2.57 16.20
C LEU A 17 7.06 -2.13 16.34
N ASN A 18 7.48 -1.80 17.56
CA ASN A 18 8.90 -1.59 17.85
C ASN A 18 9.70 -2.90 17.74
N ASP A 19 11.01 -2.89 17.95
CA ASP A 19 11.85 -4.08 17.75
C ASP A 19 11.63 -5.15 18.82
N GLU A 20 11.29 -4.75 20.03
CA GLU A 20 10.97 -5.66 21.13
C GLU A 20 9.64 -6.37 20.87
N GLU A 21 8.60 -5.63 20.52
CA GLU A 21 7.29 -6.16 20.17
C GLU A 21 7.36 -7.10 18.95
N TRP A 22 8.12 -6.71 17.93
CA TRP A 22 8.35 -7.52 16.74
C TRP A 22 9.03 -8.85 17.08
N SER A 23 10.05 -8.80 17.93
CA SER A 23 10.80 -9.99 18.38
C SER A 23 9.94 -10.88 19.27
N ALA A 24 9.17 -10.30 20.20
CA ALA A 24 8.25 -11.03 21.07
C ALA A 24 7.16 -11.73 20.26
N LEU A 25 6.57 -11.05 19.28
CA LEU A 25 5.57 -11.63 18.39
C LEU A 25 6.14 -12.78 17.58
N LYS A 26 7.36 -12.61 17.03
CA LYS A 26 8.06 -13.69 16.32
C LYS A 26 8.29 -14.93 17.18
N ALA A 27 8.65 -14.74 18.44
CA ALA A 27 8.81 -15.84 19.39
C ALA A 27 7.48 -16.55 19.70
N ARG A 28 6.38 -15.81 19.90
CA ARG A 28 5.02 -16.36 20.12
C ARG A 28 4.58 -17.21 18.94
N LEU A 29 4.74 -16.72 17.72
CA LEU A 29 4.39 -17.45 16.49
C LEU A 29 5.24 -18.72 16.33
N LYS A 30 6.55 -18.63 16.57
CA LYS A 30 7.46 -19.80 16.53
C LYS A 30 7.06 -20.87 17.56
N ALA A 31 6.63 -20.45 18.74
CA ALA A 31 6.14 -21.35 19.79
C ALA A 31 4.72 -21.87 19.55
N LYS A 32 4.07 -21.51 18.44
CA LYS A 32 2.67 -21.82 18.11
C LYS A 32 1.67 -21.38 19.20
N LYS A 33 1.98 -20.32 19.94
CA LYS A 33 1.11 -19.73 20.96
C LYS A 33 0.09 -18.76 20.39
N THR A 34 0.22 -18.42 19.14
CA THR A 34 -0.71 -17.57 18.37
C THR A 34 -0.55 -17.83 16.88
N VAL A 35 -1.52 -17.39 16.11
CA VAL A 35 -1.54 -17.50 14.64
C VAL A 35 -1.66 -16.10 14.05
N LEU A 36 -0.97 -15.85 12.97
CA LEU A 36 -1.05 -14.61 12.21
C LEU A 36 -1.82 -14.86 10.92
N ILE A 37 -2.88 -14.11 10.70
CA ILE A 37 -3.77 -14.24 9.55
C ILE A 37 -3.57 -13.04 8.62
N LEU A 38 -3.40 -13.29 7.33
CA LEU A 38 -3.25 -12.27 6.30
C LEU A 38 -4.61 -11.88 5.74
N PRO A 39 -4.99 -10.58 5.74
CA PRO A 39 -6.32 -10.13 5.31
C PRO A 39 -6.61 -10.38 3.82
N CYS A 40 -5.57 -10.49 2.99
CA CYS A 40 -5.72 -10.70 1.55
C CYS A 40 -6.30 -12.07 1.17
N CYS A 41 -6.19 -13.07 2.01
CA CYS A 41 -6.61 -14.44 1.70
C CYS A 41 -7.12 -15.26 2.90
N GLY A 42 -7.12 -14.70 4.10
CA GLY A 42 -7.50 -15.41 5.32
C GLY A 42 -6.56 -16.56 5.73
N GLN A 43 -5.37 -16.63 5.13
CA GLN A 43 -4.41 -17.69 5.40
C GLN A 43 -3.34 -17.26 6.39
N GLU A 44 -2.68 -18.26 6.99
CA GLU A 44 -1.56 -18.02 7.89
C GLU A 44 -0.38 -17.36 7.19
N GLY A 45 0.24 -16.44 7.91
CA GLY A 45 1.46 -15.77 7.51
C GLY A 45 2.52 -15.79 8.59
N PHE A 46 3.67 -15.21 8.34
CA PHE A 46 4.75 -15.06 9.29
C PHE A 46 5.48 -13.71 9.14
N LEU A 47 6.28 -13.36 10.15
CA LEU A 47 7.03 -12.13 10.20
C LEU A 47 8.35 -12.23 9.41
N ARG A 48 8.63 -11.21 8.62
CA ARG A 48 9.90 -11.07 7.93
C ARG A 48 10.43 -9.64 8.04
N THR A 49 11.73 -9.53 8.26
CA THR A 49 12.44 -8.26 8.13
C THR A 49 13.28 -8.31 6.86
N SER A 50 13.15 -7.31 6.00
CA SER A 50 13.95 -7.22 4.78
C SER A 50 15.42 -6.96 5.11
N SER A 51 16.30 -7.14 4.13
CA SER A 51 17.75 -6.79 4.28
C SER A 51 17.99 -5.30 4.57
N LYS A 52 16.97 -4.46 4.33
CA LYS A 52 16.99 -3.02 4.61
C LYS A 52 16.21 -2.65 5.90
N GLY A 53 15.96 -3.61 6.79
CA GLY A 53 15.33 -3.41 8.09
C GLY A 53 13.79 -3.26 8.06
N LEU A 54 13.14 -3.34 6.90
CA LEU A 54 11.71 -3.14 6.80
C LEU A 54 10.93 -4.36 7.28
N LYS A 55 10.12 -4.19 8.31
CA LYS A 55 9.22 -5.19 8.88
C LYS A 55 8.00 -5.37 7.98
N HIS A 56 7.65 -6.60 7.66
CA HIS A 56 6.48 -6.95 6.85
C HIS A 56 6.03 -8.38 7.10
N PHE A 57 4.83 -8.71 6.68
CA PHE A 57 4.31 -10.06 6.74
C PHE A 57 4.49 -10.78 5.41
N VAL A 58 4.53 -12.11 5.43
CA VAL A 58 4.67 -12.94 4.24
C VAL A 58 3.77 -14.18 4.38
N HIS A 59 3.30 -14.66 3.24
CA HIS A 59 2.52 -15.88 3.18
C HIS A 59 3.38 -17.10 3.51
N LEU A 60 2.82 -18.03 4.25
CA LEU A 60 3.32 -19.39 4.23
C LEU A 60 3.07 -19.98 2.84
N LYS A 61 3.97 -20.82 2.36
CA LYS A 61 3.74 -21.60 1.14
C LYS A 61 2.55 -22.51 1.39
N SER A 62 1.39 -22.13 0.87
CA SER A 62 0.16 -22.91 1.01
C SER A 62 -0.20 -23.56 -0.32
N ALA A 63 -1.03 -24.60 -0.25
CA ALA A 63 -1.60 -25.27 -1.43
C ALA A 63 -2.58 -24.37 -2.21
N ASN A 64 -3.13 -23.35 -1.56
CA ASN A 64 -4.03 -22.37 -2.17
C ASN A 64 -3.26 -21.09 -2.46
N PRO A 65 -2.93 -20.78 -3.73
CA PRO A 65 -2.24 -19.56 -4.09
C PRO A 65 -3.13 -18.35 -3.78
N CYS A 66 -2.54 -17.37 -3.09
CA CYS A 66 -3.16 -16.06 -2.96
C CYS A 66 -2.85 -15.25 -4.22
N ASP A 67 -3.83 -14.52 -4.75
CA ASP A 67 -3.66 -13.61 -5.90
C ASP A 67 -2.73 -12.42 -5.60
N TRP A 68 -2.27 -12.31 -4.38
CA TRP A 68 -1.31 -11.31 -3.95
C TRP A 68 0.04 -11.51 -4.62
N LYS A 69 0.40 -10.59 -5.49
CA LYS A 69 1.71 -10.60 -6.15
C LYS A 69 2.79 -10.11 -5.17
N PRO A 70 4.00 -10.71 -5.19
CA PRO A 70 5.13 -10.19 -4.42
C PRO A 70 5.42 -8.73 -4.81
N GLU A 71 5.51 -7.87 -3.81
CA GLU A 71 5.91 -6.47 -3.99
C GLU A 71 7.40 -6.30 -3.83
N SER A 72 8.00 -5.32 -4.51
CA SER A 72 9.38 -4.94 -4.29
C SER A 72 9.56 -4.21 -2.95
N ALA A 73 10.79 -4.21 -2.44
CA ALA A 73 11.10 -3.46 -1.22
C ALA A 73 10.86 -1.95 -1.38
N GLU A 74 11.03 -1.44 -2.59
CA GLU A 74 10.79 -0.04 -2.92
C GLU A 74 9.30 0.30 -2.93
N HIS A 75 8.46 -0.58 -3.48
CA HIS A 75 7.00 -0.41 -3.41
C HIS A 75 6.53 -0.34 -1.95
N LEU A 76 7.03 -1.27 -1.13
CA LEU A 76 6.72 -1.30 0.29
C LEU A 76 7.17 -0.03 1.03
N LYS A 77 8.39 0.48 0.73
CA LYS A 77 8.88 1.76 1.27
C LYS A 77 8.00 2.94 0.87
N ALA A 78 7.52 2.97 -0.36
CA ALA A 78 6.61 4.03 -0.82
C ALA A 78 5.29 4.01 -0.03
N LYS A 79 4.72 2.83 0.21
CA LYS A 79 3.52 2.70 1.05
C LYS A 79 3.76 3.21 2.47
N VAL A 80 4.90 2.83 3.08
CA VAL A 80 5.27 3.30 4.42
C VAL A 80 5.40 4.82 4.45
N ALA A 81 6.12 5.42 3.51
CA ALA A 81 6.28 6.87 3.44
C ALA A 81 4.94 7.62 3.28
N ILE A 82 4.01 7.07 2.50
CA ILE A 82 2.66 7.61 2.37
C ILE A 82 1.90 7.53 3.71
N MET A 83 1.99 6.39 4.40
CA MET A 83 1.34 6.22 5.71
C MET A 83 1.87 7.21 6.74
N GLU A 84 3.19 7.36 6.84
CA GLU A 84 3.85 8.29 7.75
C GLU A 84 3.42 9.73 7.45
N ALA A 85 3.48 10.16 6.19
CA ALA A 85 3.06 11.50 5.78
C ALA A 85 1.57 11.78 6.06
N CYS A 86 0.69 10.80 5.87
CA CYS A 86 -0.72 10.92 6.23
C CYS A 86 -0.90 11.09 7.74
N ARG A 87 -0.23 10.26 8.54
CA ARG A 87 -0.31 10.30 10.01
C ARG A 87 0.23 11.60 10.59
N GLU A 88 1.32 12.14 10.06
CA GLU A 88 1.86 13.46 10.44
C GLU A 88 0.86 14.60 10.22
N GLN A 89 -0.05 14.44 9.25
CA GLN A 89 -1.14 15.38 8.98
C GLN A 89 -2.45 15.03 9.70
N GLY A 90 -2.43 14.08 10.64
CA GLY A 90 -3.58 13.69 11.45
C GLY A 90 -4.60 12.82 10.73
N TRP A 91 -4.22 12.14 9.65
CA TRP A 91 -5.05 11.14 8.98
C TRP A 91 -4.81 9.75 9.55
N ASP A 92 -5.87 8.97 9.70
CA ASP A 92 -5.73 7.53 9.88
C ASP A 92 -5.30 6.90 8.57
N ALA A 93 -4.19 6.17 8.56
CA ALA A 93 -3.63 5.55 7.37
C ALA A 93 -3.61 4.02 7.53
N ILE A 94 -4.39 3.35 6.71
CA ILE A 94 -4.61 1.90 6.75
C ILE A 94 -3.99 1.27 5.50
N PRO A 95 -2.94 0.44 5.64
CA PRO A 95 -2.34 -0.22 4.48
C PRO A 95 -3.23 -1.35 3.97
N GLU A 96 -3.20 -1.56 2.65
CA GLU A 96 -3.85 -2.70 1.98
C GLU A 96 -5.33 -2.82 2.34
N PHE A 97 -6.01 -1.71 2.43
CA PHE A 97 -7.43 -1.68 2.72
C PHE A 97 -8.24 -2.21 1.52
N SER A 98 -9.19 -3.07 1.80
CA SER A 98 -10.08 -3.63 0.78
C SER A 98 -11.53 -3.40 1.16
N GLU A 99 -12.34 -3.06 0.18
CA GLU A 99 -13.78 -2.92 0.29
C GLU A 99 -14.42 -3.39 -1.01
N ALA A 100 -15.47 -4.21 -0.89
CA ALA A 100 -16.24 -4.75 -2.01
C ALA A 100 -15.37 -5.17 -3.23
N ASP A 101 -15.27 -4.31 -4.22
CA ASP A 101 -14.67 -4.56 -5.53
C ASP A 101 -13.36 -3.77 -5.77
N TRP A 102 -12.82 -3.12 -4.74
CA TRP A 102 -11.56 -2.40 -4.83
C TRP A 102 -10.64 -2.61 -3.63
N ARG A 103 -9.37 -2.36 -3.84
CA ARG A 103 -8.33 -2.36 -2.81
C ARG A 103 -7.37 -1.21 -3.07
N ALA A 104 -6.99 -0.51 -1.99
CA ALA A 104 -5.98 0.54 -2.01
C ALA A 104 -4.66 0.05 -1.39
N ASP A 105 -3.53 0.55 -1.86
CA ASP A 105 -2.24 0.33 -1.20
C ASP A 105 -2.21 0.98 0.18
N VAL A 106 -2.76 2.18 0.29
CA VAL A 106 -3.02 2.87 1.56
C VAL A 106 -4.35 3.61 1.46
N LEU A 107 -5.25 3.40 2.42
CA LEU A 107 -6.43 4.23 2.59
C LEU A 107 -6.19 5.23 3.71
N ALA A 108 -6.31 6.51 3.44
CA ALA A 108 -6.31 7.56 4.45
C ALA A 108 -7.72 8.06 4.74
N VAL A 109 -8.04 8.23 6.03
CA VAL A 109 -9.37 8.65 6.50
C VAL A 109 -9.22 9.81 7.49
N GLN A 110 -9.99 10.89 7.29
CA GLN A 110 -10.06 12.00 8.22
C GLN A 110 -11.38 12.76 8.07
N GLY A 111 -12.13 12.93 9.14
CA GLY A 111 -13.36 13.74 9.14
C GLY A 111 -14.39 13.33 8.08
N GLY A 112 -14.55 12.02 7.83
CA GLY A 112 -15.43 11.49 6.79
C GLY A 112 -14.86 11.55 5.37
N LYS A 113 -13.70 12.16 5.15
CA LYS A 113 -12.99 12.14 3.87
C LYS A 113 -12.19 10.86 3.76
N ARG A 114 -12.16 10.27 2.56
CA ARG A 114 -11.44 9.02 2.25
C ARG A 114 -10.58 9.22 1.01
N ILE A 115 -9.28 8.89 1.10
CA ILE A 115 -8.34 8.98 -0.01
C ILE A 115 -7.64 7.62 -0.15
N ALA A 116 -7.77 7.01 -1.33
CA ALA A 116 -7.04 5.81 -1.70
C ALA A 116 -5.73 6.21 -2.39
N PHE A 117 -4.61 5.90 -1.78
CA PHE A 117 -3.30 6.07 -2.39
C PHE A 117 -2.86 4.77 -3.06
N GLU A 118 -2.42 4.90 -4.31
CA GLU A 118 -1.97 3.80 -5.15
C GLU A 118 -0.52 4.01 -5.59
N VAL A 119 0.32 3.03 -5.31
CA VAL A 119 1.74 3.03 -5.71
C VAL A 119 1.93 2.11 -6.90
N GLN A 120 1.86 2.65 -8.09
CA GLN A 120 2.02 1.88 -9.31
C GLN A 120 3.49 1.70 -9.67
N TRP A 121 4.08 0.59 -9.21
CA TRP A 121 5.50 0.29 -9.39
C TRP A 121 5.81 -0.39 -10.73
N SER A 122 4.91 -1.21 -11.23
CA SER A 122 4.94 -1.84 -12.56
C SER A 122 4.15 -1.01 -13.57
N ARG A 123 4.27 -1.34 -14.85
CA ARG A 123 3.46 -0.69 -15.88
C ARG A 123 1.98 -1.03 -15.70
N GLN A 124 1.14 -0.04 -15.84
CA GLN A 124 -0.31 -0.13 -15.85
C GLN A 124 -0.83 0.67 -17.04
N THR A 125 -1.92 0.24 -17.64
CA THR A 125 -2.55 0.99 -18.73
C THR A 125 -3.40 2.13 -18.19
N TYR A 126 -3.69 3.10 -19.06
CA TYR A 126 -4.63 4.18 -18.72
C TYR A 126 -6.00 3.62 -18.36
N GLU A 127 -6.51 2.67 -19.15
CA GLU A 127 -7.82 2.06 -18.95
C GLU A 127 -7.94 1.35 -17.59
N GLU A 128 -6.92 0.60 -17.18
CA GLU A 128 -6.89 -0.02 -15.85
C GLU A 128 -6.94 1.01 -14.72
N THR A 129 -6.20 2.12 -14.88
CA THR A 129 -6.22 3.22 -13.90
C THR A 129 -7.59 3.87 -13.83
N ARG A 130 -8.21 4.15 -14.98
CA ARG A 130 -9.54 4.75 -15.09
C ARG A 130 -10.61 3.88 -14.45
N LEU A 131 -10.62 2.58 -14.73
CA LEU A 131 -11.58 1.64 -14.14
C LEU A 131 -11.43 1.55 -12.61
N ARG A 132 -10.21 1.58 -12.09
CA ARG A 132 -9.97 1.59 -10.65
C ARG A 132 -10.43 2.91 -10.03
N GLN A 133 -10.17 4.03 -10.69
CA GLN A 133 -10.63 5.35 -10.24
C GLN A 133 -12.16 5.43 -10.16
N GLU A 134 -12.86 4.86 -11.13
CA GLU A 134 -14.32 4.81 -11.13
C GLU A 134 -14.87 4.01 -9.93
N ARG A 135 -14.24 2.90 -9.56
CA ARG A 135 -14.62 2.12 -8.36
C ARG A 135 -14.42 2.92 -7.08
N TYR A 136 -13.31 3.66 -6.95
CA TYR A 136 -13.09 4.56 -5.82
C TYR A 136 -14.19 5.63 -5.76
N LYS A 137 -14.46 6.27 -6.88
CA LYS A 137 -15.50 7.31 -6.97
C LYS A 137 -16.89 6.76 -6.60
N ALA A 138 -17.25 5.57 -7.06
CA ALA A 138 -18.49 4.89 -6.71
C ALA A 138 -18.62 4.63 -5.20
N SER A 139 -17.50 4.45 -4.50
CA SER A 139 -17.44 4.25 -3.05
C SER A 139 -17.22 5.55 -2.25
N ASN A 140 -17.35 6.72 -2.89
CA ASN A 140 -17.04 8.02 -2.30
C ASN A 140 -15.61 8.11 -1.73
N VAL A 141 -14.65 7.57 -2.49
CA VAL A 141 -13.22 7.61 -2.19
C VAL A 141 -12.52 8.38 -3.30
N ARG A 142 -11.60 9.27 -2.92
CA ARG A 142 -10.74 9.97 -3.88
C ARG A 142 -9.49 9.14 -4.14
N GLY A 143 -9.19 8.79 -5.39
CA GLY A 143 -7.94 8.14 -5.77
C GLY A 143 -6.79 9.15 -5.88
N CYS A 144 -5.59 8.74 -5.46
CA CYS A 144 -4.35 9.48 -5.62
C CYS A 144 -3.26 8.49 -6.07
N TRP A 145 -2.60 8.78 -7.19
CA TRP A 145 -1.76 7.83 -7.90
C TRP A 145 -0.28 8.21 -7.88
N PHE A 146 0.57 7.26 -7.58
CA PHE A 146 2.02 7.41 -7.63
C PHE A 146 2.61 6.43 -8.64
N PHE A 147 3.09 6.94 -9.77
CA PHE A 147 3.66 6.13 -10.84
C PHE A 147 5.18 6.17 -10.84
N ARG A 148 5.81 5.01 -10.80
CA ARG A 148 7.25 4.90 -11.08
C ARG A 148 7.54 4.98 -12.57
N ILE A 149 6.78 4.24 -13.35
CA ILE A 149 6.88 4.22 -14.80
C ILE A 149 5.55 4.71 -15.34
N ALA A 150 5.63 5.79 -16.07
CA ALA A 150 4.46 6.32 -16.73
C ALA A 150 3.86 5.30 -17.71
N PRO A 151 2.54 5.22 -17.83
CA PRO A 151 1.88 4.46 -18.86
C PRO A 151 2.40 4.82 -20.26
N LYS A 152 2.35 3.89 -21.21
CA LYS A 152 2.86 4.11 -22.57
C LYS A 152 2.16 5.24 -23.31
N GLU A 153 0.91 5.48 -23.00
CA GLU A 153 0.03 6.49 -23.57
C GLU A 153 0.14 7.85 -22.85
N MET A 154 1.28 8.11 -22.21
CA MET A 154 1.44 9.26 -21.33
C MET A 154 1.19 10.63 -21.94
N SER A 155 1.35 10.81 -23.25
CA SER A 155 1.03 12.10 -23.88
C SER A 155 -0.45 12.46 -23.75
N ASP A 156 -1.33 11.46 -23.77
CA ASP A 156 -2.77 11.64 -23.57
C ASP A 156 -3.13 11.52 -22.08
N TYR A 157 -2.39 10.72 -21.35
CA TYR A 157 -2.54 10.48 -19.92
C TYR A 157 -2.15 11.70 -19.09
N ASP A 158 -1.04 12.37 -19.41
CA ASP A 158 -0.64 13.63 -18.77
C ASP A 158 -1.74 14.68 -18.91
N LYS A 159 -2.35 14.77 -20.09
CA LYS A 159 -3.42 15.73 -20.33
C LYS A 159 -4.71 15.41 -19.59
N THR A 160 -5.02 14.13 -19.37
CA THR A 160 -6.30 13.70 -18.81
C THR A 160 -6.26 13.55 -17.30
N LEU A 161 -5.25 12.89 -16.74
CA LEU A 161 -5.10 12.76 -15.29
C LEU A 161 -4.63 14.06 -14.63
N VAL A 162 -3.81 14.81 -15.32
CA VAL A 162 -3.31 16.09 -14.85
C VAL A 162 -4.37 17.19 -14.90
N ALA A 163 -5.25 17.14 -15.88
CA ALA A 163 -6.38 18.06 -15.97
C ALA A 163 -7.52 17.70 -15.01
N ASP A 164 -7.53 16.47 -14.48
CA ASP A 164 -8.55 16.02 -13.53
C ASP A 164 -8.11 16.26 -12.10
N LYS A 165 -8.56 17.36 -11.50
CA LYS A 165 -8.33 17.70 -10.09
C LYS A 165 -8.86 16.63 -9.13
N GLU A 166 -9.75 15.76 -9.57
CA GLU A 166 -10.29 14.66 -8.79
C GLU A 166 -9.39 13.43 -8.78
N THR A 167 -8.41 13.36 -9.69
CA THR A 167 -7.51 12.21 -9.86
C THR A 167 -6.04 12.65 -9.87
N PRO A 168 -5.51 13.15 -8.74
CA PRO A 168 -4.12 13.59 -8.69
C PRO A 168 -3.18 12.42 -8.94
N ALA A 169 -2.22 12.64 -9.82
CA ALA A 169 -1.18 11.68 -10.17
C ALA A 169 0.20 12.29 -10.03
N PHE A 170 1.13 11.52 -9.48
CA PHE A 170 2.49 11.94 -9.17
C PHE A 170 3.49 10.94 -9.73
N LYS A 171 4.63 11.44 -10.19
CA LYS A 171 5.76 10.58 -10.52
C LYS A 171 6.61 10.34 -9.28
N ILE A 172 6.94 9.09 -9.00
CA ILE A 172 7.89 8.71 -7.95
C ILE A 172 9.23 8.26 -8.54
N PHE A 173 10.31 8.58 -7.86
CA PHE A 173 11.67 8.20 -8.22
C PHE A 173 12.51 8.03 -6.94
N LYS A 174 13.70 7.53 -7.12
CA LYS A 174 14.69 7.44 -6.04
C LYS A 174 15.65 8.61 -6.14
N ASP A 175 16.00 9.19 -5.00
CA ASP A 175 17.14 10.09 -4.88
C ASP A 175 18.47 9.30 -4.89
N GLU A 176 19.60 10.01 -4.83
CA GLU A 176 20.95 9.45 -4.79
C GLU A 176 21.17 8.54 -3.58
N ASN A 177 20.44 8.78 -2.48
CA ASN A 177 20.48 7.99 -1.25
C ASN A 177 19.48 6.82 -1.25
N SER A 178 18.83 6.54 -2.37
CA SER A 178 17.78 5.52 -2.51
C SER A 178 16.53 5.77 -1.65
N ASN A 179 16.29 7.01 -1.22
CA ASN A 179 15.02 7.40 -0.66
C ASN A 179 13.97 7.54 -1.76
N ILE A 180 12.73 7.26 -1.41
CA ILE A 180 11.63 7.44 -2.35
C ILE A 180 11.12 8.87 -2.21
N LEU A 181 11.26 9.62 -3.28
CA LEU A 181 10.72 10.97 -3.40
C LEU A 181 9.52 10.93 -4.34
N ALA A 182 8.43 11.54 -3.94
CA ALA A 182 7.36 11.88 -4.85
C ALA A 182 7.67 13.28 -5.41
N LEU A 183 8.03 13.38 -6.67
CA LEU A 183 7.85 14.63 -7.36
C LEU A 183 6.38 14.79 -7.68
N SER A 184 5.76 15.65 -6.91
CA SER A 184 4.69 16.44 -7.38
C SER A 184 5.19 17.02 -8.70
N LEU A 185 4.49 17.12 -9.55
CA LEU A 185 3.39 17.96 -9.92
C LEU A 185 3.54 18.16 -11.35
N ILE A 186 2.70 17.62 -11.89
CA ILE A 186 2.14 18.24 -13.05
C ILE A 186 1.27 19.34 -12.48
N HIS A 187 1.71 20.54 -12.67
CA HIS A 187 0.95 21.70 -12.28
C HIS A 187 -0.41 21.67 -12.96
N ILE A 188 -1.36 21.80 -12.14
CA ILE A 188 -2.67 22.32 -12.52
C ILE A 188 -2.52 23.79 -12.80
#